data_d9e5bfd89122477ee9c003209cec5088
#
_entry.id   d9e5bfd89122477ee9c003209cec5088
#
_cell.length_a   1.000
_cell.length_b   1.000
_cell.length_c   1.000
_cell.angle_alpha   90.00
_cell.angle_beta   90.00
_cell.angle_gamma   90.00
#
_symmetry.space_group_name_H-M   'P 1'
#
loop_
_entity.id
_entity.type
_entity.pdbx_description
1 polymer ?
#
loop_
_entity_poly.entity_id
_entity_poly.type
_entity_poly.pdbx_seq_one_letter_code
_entity_poly.pdbx_strand_id
1 'polypeptide(L)'
;MGAAARKIGLPRPAAGGWARGKPYFWGPQRLSPRPVMAEKSSIFDMIGPVMIGPSSSHTAGVVRIARAAIRILGGLPTEAVVTFYNSFARTYEGHGSDRAIVAGLLGYAPDDTRIRTAFEHAEAAGLRYTFQSVGNASTMHPNTIKLNLLDGATGRRVEVVGQSRGGGVIRIVEVDGFPADFSGSLHTLIIDADDVPGSIAFIASVIAHDQCNIATMFVSRKGRNDAARQFIEMDSPIKEITLAYLRQLSWVQGITNIATLD
;
A
#
# COMPACT_ATOMS: atom_id res chain seq x y z
N MET A 1 -20.61 -82.58 22.51
CA MET A 1 -21.62 -81.74 21.88
C MET A 1 -20.93 -80.54 21.34
N GLY A 2 -20.59 -80.54 20.02
CA GLY A 2 -19.79 -79.49 19.36
C GLY A 2 -20.73 -78.56 18.68
N ALA A 3 -20.52 -77.25 18.87
CA ALA A 3 -21.18 -76.19 18.13
C ALA A 3 -20.28 -75.69 17.01
N ALA A 4 -20.72 -75.90 15.79
CA ALA A 4 -19.98 -75.45 14.59
C ALA A 4 -20.19 -73.99 14.32
N ALA A 5 -19.08 -73.21 14.30
CA ALA A 5 -19.07 -71.83 13.88
C ALA A 5 -19.12 -71.72 12.36
N ARG A 6 -20.16 -71.13 11.77
CA ARG A 6 -20.28 -70.79 10.37
C ARG A 6 -19.36 -69.61 10.05
N LYS A 7 -18.39 -69.78 9.16
CA LYS A 7 -17.62 -68.70 8.55
C LYS A 7 -18.47 -67.95 7.50
N ILE A 8 -18.79 -66.71 7.72
CA ILE A 8 -19.38 -65.81 6.74
C ILE A 8 -18.25 -65.32 5.83
N GLY A 9 -18.24 -65.73 4.58
CA GLY A 9 -17.30 -65.27 3.56
C GLY A 9 -17.68 -63.85 3.08
N LEU A 10 -16.77 -62.90 3.26
CA LEU A 10 -16.90 -61.57 2.63
C LEU A 10 -16.47 -61.65 1.13
N PRO A 11 -17.17 -60.97 0.22
CA PRO A 11 -16.82 -61.00 -1.18
C PRO A 11 -15.50 -60.24 -1.40
N ARG A 12 -14.63 -60.77 -2.24
CA ARG A 12 -13.38 -60.14 -2.69
C ARG A 12 -13.72 -58.96 -3.61
N PRO A 13 -13.08 -57.78 -3.43
CA PRO A 13 -13.23 -56.67 -4.37
C PRO A 13 -12.58 -57.04 -5.73
N ALA A 14 -13.30 -56.70 -6.80
CA ALA A 14 -12.86 -56.87 -8.18
C ALA A 14 -11.58 -56.08 -8.42
N ALA A 15 -10.66 -56.72 -9.15
CA ALA A 15 -9.41 -56.10 -9.58
C ALA A 15 -9.69 -55.04 -10.68
N GLY A 16 -10.00 -53.80 -10.26
CA GLY A 16 -10.03 -52.65 -11.14
C GLY A 16 -8.60 -52.15 -11.35
N GLY A 17 -8.11 -52.28 -12.59
CA GLY A 17 -6.78 -51.81 -12.96
C GLY A 17 -6.65 -50.27 -12.77
N TRP A 18 -5.83 -49.87 -11.82
CA TRP A 18 -5.40 -48.48 -11.70
C TRP A 18 -4.44 -48.21 -12.86
N ALA A 19 -4.88 -47.38 -13.82
CA ALA A 19 -4.00 -46.83 -14.82
C ALA A 19 -2.87 -46.10 -14.09
N ARG A 20 -1.63 -46.50 -14.30
CA ARG A 20 -0.43 -45.87 -13.77
C ARG A 20 -0.37 -44.43 -14.31
N GLY A 21 -0.83 -43.47 -13.51
CA GLY A 21 -0.62 -42.06 -13.78
C GLY A 21 0.90 -41.80 -13.88
N LYS A 22 1.31 -41.15 -14.95
CA LYS A 22 2.70 -40.73 -15.13
C LYS A 22 3.11 -39.92 -13.92
N PRO A 23 4.31 -40.13 -13.34
CA PRO A 23 4.77 -39.28 -12.23
C PRO A 23 4.87 -37.85 -12.75
N TYR A 24 4.22 -36.89 -12.04
CA TYR A 24 4.43 -35.47 -12.27
C TYR A 24 5.88 -35.15 -11.91
N PHE A 25 6.73 -35.08 -12.93
CA PHE A 25 8.10 -34.64 -12.77
C PHE A 25 8.07 -33.12 -12.59
N TRP A 26 8.25 -32.65 -11.36
CA TRP A 26 8.64 -31.26 -11.06
C TRP A 26 10.11 -31.09 -11.43
N GLY A 27 10.43 -30.99 -12.70
CA GLY A 27 11.72 -30.50 -13.16
C GLY A 27 11.80 -28.99 -12.91
N PRO A 28 12.99 -28.42 -12.66
CA PRO A 28 13.15 -26.99 -12.57
C PRO A 28 12.72 -26.34 -13.89
N GLN A 29 11.49 -25.84 -13.96
CA GLN A 29 11.09 -25.00 -15.08
C GLN A 29 11.99 -23.76 -15.01
N ARG A 30 12.83 -23.57 -16.02
CA ARG A 30 13.49 -22.30 -16.27
C ARG A 30 12.35 -21.28 -16.42
N LEU A 31 12.13 -20.48 -15.36
CA LEU A 31 11.29 -19.31 -15.46
C LEU A 31 11.92 -18.42 -16.53
N SER A 32 11.36 -18.43 -17.73
CA SER A 32 11.62 -17.36 -18.68
C SER A 32 11.33 -16.04 -17.97
N PRO A 33 12.17 -15.01 -18.10
CA PRO A 33 11.87 -13.72 -17.53
C PRO A 33 10.47 -13.34 -18.02
N ARG A 34 9.54 -13.13 -17.08
CA ARG A 34 8.21 -12.60 -17.42
C ARG A 34 8.48 -11.32 -18.18
N PRO A 35 7.90 -11.13 -19.37
CA PRO A 35 7.97 -9.84 -20.01
C PRO A 35 7.48 -8.83 -19.00
N VAL A 36 8.28 -7.80 -18.73
CA VAL A 36 7.82 -6.61 -17.98
C VAL A 36 6.62 -6.14 -18.79
N MET A 37 5.41 -6.39 -18.27
CA MET A 37 4.20 -5.88 -18.89
C MET A 37 4.38 -4.38 -18.88
N ALA A 38 4.51 -3.77 -20.05
CA ALA A 38 4.45 -2.33 -20.20
C ALA A 38 3.14 -1.92 -19.50
N GLU A 39 3.24 -1.05 -18.49
CA GLU A 39 2.06 -0.49 -17.82
C GLU A 39 1.13 0.00 -18.93
N LYS A 40 -0.07 -0.57 -19.01
CA LYS A 40 -1.09 -0.11 -19.95
C LYS A 40 -1.57 1.25 -19.42
N SER A 41 -0.88 2.33 -19.80
CA SER A 41 -1.41 3.66 -19.56
C SER A 41 -2.59 3.88 -20.52
N SER A 42 -3.75 4.12 -19.95
CA SER A 42 -4.92 4.58 -20.70
C SER A 42 -4.66 6.03 -21.20
N ILE A 43 -5.21 6.40 -22.36
CA ILE A 43 -5.21 7.79 -22.78
C ILE A 43 -5.89 8.71 -21.75
N PHE A 44 -6.82 8.18 -20.97
CA PHE A 44 -7.48 8.88 -19.86
C PHE A 44 -6.54 9.12 -18.67
N ASP A 45 -5.53 8.28 -18.46
CA ASP A 45 -4.48 8.51 -17.45
C ASP A 45 -3.59 9.71 -17.82
N MET A 46 -3.56 10.08 -19.12
CA MET A 46 -2.83 11.26 -19.59
C MET A 46 -3.62 12.57 -19.43
N ILE A 47 -4.94 12.49 -19.29
CA ILE A 47 -5.80 13.69 -19.14
C ILE A 47 -5.73 14.21 -17.70
N GLY A 48 -5.09 13.65 -16.78
CA GLY A 48 -4.87 14.10 -15.41
C GLY A 48 -6.09 14.73 -14.71
N PRO A 49 -6.15 14.75 -13.40
CA PRO A 49 -7.23 15.41 -12.67
C PRO A 49 -7.18 16.93 -12.84
N VAL A 50 -8.29 17.63 -12.55
CA VAL A 50 -8.28 19.08 -12.37
C VAL A 50 -7.25 19.42 -11.30
N MET A 51 -6.33 20.33 -11.59
CA MET A 51 -5.21 20.66 -10.70
C MET A 51 -4.74 22.10 -10.85
N ILE A 52 -4.11 22.63 -9.83
CA ILE A 52 -3.44 23.93 -9.83
C ILE A 52 -1.94 23.71 -10.00
N GLY A 53 -1.46 23.72 -11.24
CA GLY A 53 -0.04 23.56 -11.56
C GLY A 53 0.20 23.09 -13.01
N PRO A 54 1.44 23.17 -13.47
CA PRO A 54 1.77 22.92 -14.88
C PRO A 54 1.90 21.45 -15.27
N SER A 55 1.95 20.53 -14.28
CA SER A 55 2.27 19.13 -14.54
C SER A 55 1.52 18.20 -13.59
N SER A 56 0.82 17.21 -14.14
CA SER A 56 0.07 16.22 -13.35
C SER A 56 0.98 15.40 -12.44
N SER A 57 2.18 15.04 -12.88
CA SER A 57 3.12 14.30 -12.04
C SER A 57 3.75 15.17 -10.96
N HIS A 58 4.03 16.45 -11.24
CA HIS A 58 4.71 17.37 -10.32
C HIS A 58 3.74 18.12 -9.39
N THR A 59 2.45 18.12 -9.69
CA THR A 59 1.42 18.75 -8.85
C THR A 59 0.48 17.70 -8.24
N ALA A 60 -0.42 17.13 -9.05
CA ALA A 60 -1.45 16.23 -8.52
C ALA A 60 -0.85 14.98 -7.86
N GLY A 61 0.14 14.34 -8.49
CA GLY A 61 0.82 13.18 -7.91
C GLY A 61 1.54 13.51 -6.61
N VAL A 62 2.19 14.68 -6.54
CA VAL A 62 2.90 15.14 -5.34
C VAL A 62 1.93 15.41 -4.20
N VAL A 63 0.83 16.15 -4.45
CA VAL A 63 -0.23 16.40 -3.46
C VAL A 63 -0.80 15.08 -2.93
N ARG A 64 -1.11 14.12 -3.82
CA ARG A 64 -1.66 12.83 -3.42
C ARG A 64 -0.69 12.01 -2.56
N ILE A 65 0.61 12.02 -2.87
CA ILE A 65 1.63 11.36 -2.01
C ILE A 65 1.63 11.98 -0.62
N ALA A 66 1.61 13.30 -0.50
CA ALA A 66 1.55 13.99 0.79
C ALA A 66 0.26 13.65 1.54
N ARG A 67 -0.90 13.66 0.86
CA ARG A 67 -2.19 13.27 1.45
C ARG A 67 -2.21 11.82 1.92
N ALA A 68 -1.60 10.89 1.18
CA ALA A 68 -1.42 9.51 1.64
C ALA A 68 -0.61 9.48 2.94
N ALA A 69 0.51 10.20 3.00
CA ALA A 69 1.39 10.22 4.16
C ALA A 69 0.71 10.80 5.41
N ILE A 70 -0.06 11.89 5.30
CA ILE A 70 -0.81 12.45 6.45
C ILE A 70 -1.94 11.52 6.91
N ARG A 71 -2.57 10.76 6.00
CA ARG A 71 -3.54 9.73 6.37
C ARG A 71 -2.89 8.58 7.13
N ILE A 72 -1.68 8.16 6.72
CA ILE A 72 -0.90 7.15 7.43
C ILE A 72 -0.46 7.68 8.80
N LEU A 73 -0.04 8.94 8.88
CA LEU A 73 0.31 9.61 10.15
C LEU A 73 -0.91 9.70 11.09
N GLY A 74 -2.11 9.82 10.54
CA GLY A 74 -3.36 9.96 11.29
C GLY A 74 -3.73 11.40 11.63
N GLY A 75 -3.03 12.38 11.06
CA GLY A 75 -3.27 13.82 11.28
C GLY A 75 -2.31 14.70 10.48
N LEU A 76 -2.42 16.00 10.69
CA LEU A 76 -1.50 16.96 10.07
C LEU A 76 -0.16 16.93 10.81
N PRO A 77 0.97 16.94 10.09
CA PRO A 77 2.29 16.98 10.71
C PRO A 77 2.62 18.36 11.28
N THR A 78 3.41 18.42 12.33
CA THR A 78 4.07 19.64 12.81
C THR A 78 5.45 19.83 12.20
N GLU A 79 6.07 18.71 11.77
CA GLU A 79 7.36 18.73 11.09
C GLU A 79 7.37 17.77 9.91
N ALA A 80 8.05 18.17 8.84
CA ALA A 80 8.22 17.37 7.64
C ALA A 80 9.62 17.51 7.05
N VAL A 81 10.28 16.38 6.76
CA VAL A 81 11.47 16.35 5.91
C VAL A 81 11.08 15.70 4.60
N VAL A 82 11.19 16.45 3.52
CA VAL A 82 10.82 16.05 2.17
C VAL A 82 12.09 15.82 1.36
N THR A 83 12.31 14.60 0.90
CA THR A 83 13.46 14.26 0.06
C THR A 83 12.98 13.94 -1.35
N PHE A 84 13.46 14.72 -2.32
CA PHE A 84 13.22 14.49 -3.74
C PHE A 84 14.35 13.67 -4.36
N TYR A 85 14.00 12.68 -5.19
CA TYR A 85 14.98 11.83 -5.86
C TYR A 85 14.97 12.02 -7.38
N ASN A 86 16.10 11.76 -8.01
CA ASN A 86 16.30 11.67 -9.47
C ASN A 86 15.74 12.89 -10.24
N SER A 87 14.72 12.72 -11.07
CA SER A 87 14.14 13.81 -11.86
C SER A 87 13.53 14.88 -10.96
N PHE A 88 12.80 14.49 -9.94
CA PHE A 88 12.22 15.44 -8.98
C PHE A 88 13.29 16.30 -8.29
N ALA A 89 14.43 15.71 -7.91
CA ALA A 89 15.53 16.42 -7.26
C ALA A 89 16.05 17.61 -8.10
N ARG A 90 15.89 17.54 -9.43
CA ARG A 90 16.36 18.59 -10.37
C ARG A 90 15.28 19.59 -10.76
N THR A 91 14.01 19.28 -10.56
CA THR A 91 12.91 20.03 -11.17
C THR A 91 11.84 20.50 -10.18
N TYR A 92 11.94 20.13 -8.89
CA TYR A 92 10.86 20.36 -7.92
C TYR A 92 10.50 21.85 -7.74
N GLU A 93 11.48 22.75 -7.74
CA GLU A 93 11.25 24.20 -7.63
C GLU A 93 10.60 24.75 -8.92
N GLY A 94 11.20 24.43 -10.08
CA GLY A 94 10.75 24.96 -11.36
C GLY A 94 9.34 24.50 -11.78
N HIS A 95 8.87 23.35 -11.26
CA HIS A 95 7.56 22.83 -11.56
C HIS A 95 6.56 22.98 -10.40
N GLY A 96 6.93 23.67 -9.31
CA GLY A 96 6.06 23.93 -8.18
C GLY A 96 5.74 22.71 -7.32
N SER A 97 6.57 21.65 -7.39
CA SER A 97 6.39 20.46 -6.54
C SER A 97 6.63 20.76 -5.07
N ASP A 98 7.45 21.75 -4.76
CA ASP A 98 7.68 22.29 -3.42
C ASP A 98 6.39 22.84 -2.79
N ARG A 99 5.64 23.67 -3.52
CA ARG A 99 4.33 24.17 -3.07
C ARG A 99 3.29 23.07 -3.02
N ALA A 100 3.29 22.18 -4.03
CA ALA A 100 2.35 21.07 -4.11
C ALA A 100 2.49 20.10 -2.91
N ILE A 101 3.72 19.74 -2.51
CA ILE A 101 3.94 18.84 -1.39
C ILE A 101 3.50 19.48 -0.07
N VAL A 102 3.83 20.77 0.15
CA VAL A 102 3.42 21.50 1.35
C VAL A 102 1.91 21.63 1.43
N ALA A 103 1.24 21.96 0.31
CA ALA A 103 -0.22 21.99 0.24
C ALA A 103 -0.84 20.62 0.60
N GLY A 104 -0.29 19.53 0.06
CA GLY A 104 -0.74 18.19 0.38
C GLY A 104 -0.52 17.81 1.85
N LEU A 105 0.59 18.27 2.48
CA LEU A 105 0.84 18.10 3.92
C LEU A 105 -0.14 18.90 4.79
N LEU A 106 -0.71 20.00 4.27
CA LEU A 106 -1.81 20.75 4.88
C LEU A 106 -3.19 20.14 4.59
N GLY A 107 -3.26 19.03 3.84
CA GLY A 107 -4.49 18.33 3.50
C GLY A 107 -5.25 18.87 2.30
N TYR A 108 -4.68 19.82 1.54
CA TYR A 108 -5.34 20.43 0.37
C TYR A 108 -5.46 19.41 -0.77
N ALA A 109 -6.52 19.56 -1.59
CA ALA A 109 -6.74 18.77 -2.79
C ALA A 109 -5.88 19.28 -3.97
N PRO A 110 -5.65 18.49 -5.04
CA PRO A 110 -4.83 18.91 -6.18
C PRO A 110 -5.35 20.15 -6.94
N ASP A 111 -6.65 20.41 -6.87
CA ASP A 111 -7.35 21.55 -7.50
C ASP A 111 -7.52 22.76 -6.56
N ASP A 112 -7.01 22.69 -5.35
CA ASP A 112 -7.13 23.77 -4.37
C ASP A 112 -6.25 24.96 -4.76
N THR A 113 -6.86 26.14 -4.93
CA THR A 113 -6.16 27.36 -5.31
C THR A 113 -5.10 27.80 -4.31
N ARG A 114 -5.21 27.40 -3.04
CA ARG A 114 -4.24 27.69 -1.96
C ARG A 114 -2.88 27.00 -2.18
N ILE A 115 -2.76 26.09 -3.13
CA ILE A 115 -1.46 25.53 -3.54
C ILE A 115 -0.47 26.64 -3.91
N ARG A 116 -0.94 27.73 -4.52
CA ARG A 116 -0.10 28.86 -4.93
C ARG A 116 0.57 29.58 -3.76
N THR A 117 -0.08 29.60 -2.61
CA THR A 117 0.32 30.28 -1.35
C THR A 117 0.55 29.25 -0.22
N ALA A 118 0.90 28.02 -0.58
CA ALA A 118 1.03 26.93 0.40
C ALA A 118 2.07 27.22 1.50
N PHE A 119 3.12 27.95 1.21
CA PHE A 119 4.15 28.30 2.19
C PHE A 119 3.63 29.26 3.26
N GLU A 120 2.85 30.24 2.86
CA GLU A 120 2.19 31.18 3.79
C GLU A 120 1.19 30.45 4.70
N HIS A 121 0.44 29.49 4.13
CA HIS A 121 -0.45 28.65 4.90
C HIS A 121 0.29 27.69 5.85
N ALA A 122 1.44 27.17 5.45
CA ALA A 122 2.28 26.32 6.30
C ALA A 122 2.83 27.11 7.51
N GLU A 123 3.29 28.34 7.29
CA GLU A 123 3.75 29.24 8.35
C GLU A 123 2.62 29.53 9.33
N ALA A 124 1.43 29.90 8.83
CA ALA A 124 0.25 30.17 9.64
C ALA A 124 -0.21 28.93 10.44
N ALA A 125 -0.05 27.73 9.89
CA ALA A 125 -0.36 26.47 10.55
C ALA A 125 0.73 25.97 11.51
N GLY A 126 1.90 26.63 11.55
CA GLY A 126 3.06 26.19 12.35
C GLY A 126 3.75 24.92 11.83
N LEU A 127 3.54 24.56 10.56
CA LEU A 127 4.21 23.43 9.93
C LEU A 127 5.67 23.79 9.61
N ARG A 128 6.63 23.13 10.24
CA ARG A 128 8.06 23.21 9.91
C ARG A 128 8.39 22.19 8.85
N TYR A 129 9.03 22.59 7.77
CA TYR A 129 9.43 21.68 6.71
C TYR A 129 10.84 21.98 6.19
N THR A 130 11.48 20.93 5.67
CA THR A 130 12.81 21.01 5.06
C THR A 130 12.82 20.20 3.78
N PHE A 131 13.39 20.76 2.71
CA PHE A 131 13.61 20.07 1.45
C PHE A 131 15.04 19.52 1.35
N GLN A 132 15.13 18.29 0.86
CA GLN A 132 16.39 17.62 0.54
C GLN A 132 16.32 17.10 -0.89
N SER A 133 17.46 17.09 -1.58
CA SER A 133 17.60 16.60 -2.95
C SER A 133 18.66 15.51 -3.01
N VAL A 134 18.30 14.35 -3.57
CA VAL A 134 19.22 13.26 -3.86
C VAL A 134 19.16 12.96 -5.35
N GLY A 135 20.12 13.55 -6.09
CA GLY A 135 20.25 13.31 -7.53
C GLY A 135 20.81 11.91 -7.81
N ASN A 136 20.41 11.29 -8.93
CA ASN A 136 20.99 10.06 -9.47
C ASN A 136 20.98 8.81 -8.56
N ALA A 137 19.96 8.65 -7.73
CA ALA A 137 19.67 7.39 -7.06
C ALA A 137 19.11 6.39 -8.09
N SER A 138 19.98 5.78 -8.87
CA SER A 138 19.70 5.09 -10.13
C SER A 138 18.68 3.93 -10.07
N THR A 139 18.40 3.39 -8.91
CA THR A 139 17.47 2.25 -8.73
C THR A 139 16.03 2.67 -8.43
N MET A 140 15.80 3.95 -8.12
CA MET A 140 14.47 4.48 -7.82
C MET A 140 13.79 5.03 -9.06
N HIS A 141 12.46 5.00 -9.05
CA HIS A 141 11.67 5.66 -10.10
C HIS A 141 12.04 7.16 -10.21
N PRO A 142 12.08 7.75 -11.42
CA PRO A 142 12.50 9.16 -11.60
C PRO A 142 11.74 10.17 -10.74
N ASN A 143 10.46 9.92 -10.49
CA ASN A 143 9.59 10.82 -9.72
C ASN A 143 9.29 10.23 -8.34
N THR A 144 10.33 9.97 -7.55
CA THR A 144 10.22 9.44 -6.18
C THR A 144 10.38 10.55 -5.16
N ILE A 145 9.53 10.52 -4.13
CA ILE A 145 9.58 11.40 -2.95
C ILE A 145 9.59 10.52 -1.70
N LYS A 146 10.43 10.87 -0.75
CA LYS A 146 10.42 10.33 0.61
C LYS A 146 9.97 11.43 1.57
N LEU A 147 9.04 11.10 2.43
CA LEU A 147 8.48 11.96 3.47
C LEU A 147 8.78 11.37 4.83
N ASN A 148 9.43 12.14 5.70
CA ASN A 148 9.53 11.86 7.12
C ASN A 148 8.68 12.90 7.85
N LEU A 149 7.60 12.45 8.48
CA LEU A 149 6.61 13.29 9.12
C LEU A 149 6.60 13.06 10.64
N LEU A 150 6.39 14.13 11.40
CA LEU A 150 6.18 14.09 12.85
C LEU A 150 4.90 14.82 13.20
N ASP A 151 4.03 14.16 13.95
CA ASP A 151 2.99 14.82 14.72
C ASP A 151 3.52 15.17 16.11
N GLY A 152 3.74 16.44 16.36
CA GLY A 152 4.29 16.93 17.63
C GLY A 152 3.35 16.77 18.83
N ALA A 153 2.05 16.63 18.60
CA ALA A 153 1.07 16.45 19.66
C ALA A 153 1.09 15.03 20.23
N THR A 154 1.22 14.02 19.36
CA THR A 154 1.22 12.61 19.73
C THR A 154 2.62 12.01 19.80
N GLY A 155 3.62 12.67 19.23
CA GLY A 155 4.98 12.15 19.05
C GLY A 155 5.08 11.08 17.95
N ARG A 156 3.99 10.80 17.23
CA ARG A 156 3.96 9.81 16.15
C ARG A 156 4.83 10.26 14.98
N ARG A 157 5.62 9.33 14.47
CA ARG A 157 6.44 9.52 13.27
C ARG A 157 6.00 8.54 12.20
N VAL A 158 6.14 8.93 10.96
CA VAL A 158 5.96 8.05 9.80
C VAL A 158 6.96 8.40 8.71
N GLU A 159 7.51 7.38 8.08
CA GLU A 159 8.30 7.49 6.87
C GLU A 159 7.53 6.88 5.70
N VAL A 160 7.34 7.64 4.62
CA VAL A 160 6.63 7.19 3.43
C VAL A 160 7.46 7.45 2.19
N VAL A 161 7.63 6.44 1.34
CA VAL A 161 8.21 6.59 0.00
C VAL A 161 7.11 6.42 -1.04
N GLY A 162 6.88 7.48 -1.80
CA GLY A 162 5.87 7.53 -2.85
C GLY A 162 6.46 7.84 -4.21
N GLN A 163 5.83 7.33 -5.25
CA GLN A 163 6.19 7.54 -6.66
C GLN A 163 5.02 8.15 -7.40
N SER A 164 5.26 9.24 -8.13
CA SER A 164 4.28 9.80 -9.05
C SER A 164 4.47 9.16 -10.44
N ARG A 165 3.41 8.55 -10.96
CA ARG A 165 3.43 7.78 -12.22
C ARG A 165 2.93 8.58 -13.43
N GLY A 166 2.51 9.84 -13.22
CA GLY A 166 1.86 10.67 -14.23
C GLY A 166 0.34 10.61 -14.13
N GLY A 167 -0.36 11.55 -14.78
CA GLY A 167 -1.83 11.62 -14.72
C GLY A 167 -2.43 11.84 -13.32
N GLY A 168 -1.63 12.16 -12.32
CA GLY A 168 -2.06 12.17 -10.91
C GLY A 168 -2.03 10.79 -10.22
N VAL A 169 -1.72 9.72 -10.94
CA VAL A 169 -1.56 8.37 -10.38
C VAL A 169 -0.31 8.32 -9.51
N ILE A 170 -0.46 7.71 -8.33
CA ILE A 170 0.65 7.50 -7.40
C ILE A 170 0.80 6.02 -7.05
N ARG A 171 1.95 5.69 -6.51
CA ARG A 171 2.23 4.40 -5.88
C ARG A 171 3.04 4.62 -4.61
N ILE A 172 2.53 4.18 -3.49
CA ILE A 172 3.30 4.12 -2.24
C ILE A 172 4.06 2.80 -2.24
N VAL A 173 5.37 2.89 -2.12
CA VAL A 173 6.28 1.75 -2.29
C VAL A 173 6.98 1.33 -1.00
N GLU A 174 6.94 2.19 0.03
CA GLU A 174 7.50 1.89 1.34
C GLU A 174 6.80 2.72 2.42
N VAL A 175 6.56 2.11 3.58
CA VAL A 175 6.05 2.78 4.80
C VAL A 175 6.83 2.25 6.00
N ASP A 176 7.53 3.12 6.73
CA ASP A 176 8.36 2.81 7.93
C ASP A 176 9.36 1.66 7.69
N GLY A 177 9.98 1.63 6.51
CA GLY A 177 10.94 0.61 6.10
C GLY A 177 10.30 -0.73 5.70
N PHE A 178 8.97 -0.84 5.69
CA PHE A 178 8.27 -1.98 5.09
C PHE A 178 8.00 -1.70 3.61
N PRO A 179 8.40 -2.60 2.69
CA PRO A 179 7.94 -2.55 1.33
C PRO A 179 6.41 -2.50 1.27
N ALA A 180 5.87 -1.67 0.42
CA ALA A 180 4.44 -1.43 0.24
C ALA A 180 4.09 -1.41 -1.24
N ASP A 181 2.82 -1.62 -1.56
CA ASP A 181 2.32 -1.52 -2.92
C ASP A 181 0.83 -1.16 -2.91
N PHE A 182 0.53 0.15 -2.93
CA PHE A 182 -0.85 0.63 -3.04
C PHE A 182 -0.93 2.01 -3.71
N SER A 183 -2.08 2.31 -4.28
CA SER A 183 -2.31 3.49 -5.13
C SER A 183 -2.98 4.66 -4.40
N GLY A 184 -3.71 4.39 -3.32
CA GLY A 184 -4.60 5.34 -2.67
C GLY A 184 -5.85 5.70 -3.46
N SER A 185 -6.09 5.07 -4.61
CA SER A 185 -7.34 5.22 -5.38
C SER A 185 -8.47 4.36 -4.83
N LEU A 186 -8.14 3.39 -3.97
CA LEU A 186 -9.06 2.51 -3.29
C LEU A 186 -8.99 2.71 -1.78
N HIS A 187 -10.00 2.25 -1.06
CA HIS A 187 -9.95 2.18 0.40
C HIS A 187 -8.81 1.27 0.83
N THR A 188 -7.89 1.78 1.62
CA THR A 188 -6.67 1.05 1.99
C THR A 188 -6.63 0.80 3.49
N LEU A 189 -6.50 -0.47 3.87
CA LEU A 189 -6.29 -0.89 5.25
C LEU A 189 -4.83 -1.30 5.43
N ILE A 190 -4.14 -0.66 6.37
CA ILE A 190 -2.78 -1.03 6.78
C ILE A 190 -2.89 -1.69 8.15
N ILE A 191 -2.42 -2.93 8.26
CA ILE A 191 -2.44 -3.68 9.52
C ILE A 191 -0.99 -3.99 9.91
N ASP A 192 -0.60 -3.48 11.07
CA ASP A 192 0.63 -3.88 11.75
C ASP A 192 0.31 -5.07 12.65
N ALA A 193 1.02 -6.17 12.49
CA ALA A 193 0.74 -7.41 13.20
C ALA A 193 2.01 -8.22 13.47
N ASP A 194 1.92 -9.15 14.39
CA ASP A 194 2.93 -10.20 14.54
C ASP A 194 2.80 -11.21 13.38
N ASP A 195 3.93 -11.76 12.93
CA ASP A 195 3.97 -12.79 11.87
C ASP A 195 3.51 -14.13 12.42
N VAL A 196 2.19 -14.34 12.54
CA VAL A 196 1.59 -15.56 13.05
C VAL A 196 0.90 -16.38 11.94
N PRO A 197 0.96 -17.74 12.01
CA PRO A 197 0.27 -18.58 11.04
C PRO A 197 -1.23 -18.31 10.99
N GLY A 198 -1.79 -18.20 9.79
CA GLY A 198 -3.23 -18.00 9.58
C GLY A 198 -3.71 -16.56 9.64
N SER A 199 -2.88 -15.57 10.03
CA SER A 199 -3.27 -14.16 10.12
C SER A 199 -3.86 -13.61 8.81
N ILE A 200 -3.23 -13.90 7.68
CA ILE A 200 -3.70 -13.44 6.35
C ILE A 200 -5.09 -14.03 6.04
N ALA A 201 -5.26 -15.34 6.21
CA ALA A 201 -6.53 -16.02 5.95
C ALA A 201 -7.64 -15.48 6.87
N PHE A 202 -7.33 -15.25 8.13
CA PHE A 202 -8.28 -14.70 9.11
C PHE A 202 -8.72 -13.29 8.72
N ILE A 203 -7.77 -12.38 8.44
CA ILE A 203 -8.08 -10.99 8.04
C ILE A 203 -8.90 -10.98 6.76
N ALA A 204 -8.51 -11.77 5.73
CA ALA A 204 -9.25 -11.86 4.48
C ALA A 204 -10.69 -12.38 4.70
N SER A 205 -10.89 -13.36 5.59
CA SER A 205 -12.21 -13.87 5.94
C SER A 205 -13.08 -12.83 6.66
N VAL A 206 -12.49 -12.04 7.56
CA VAL A 206 -13.20 -10.97 8.27
C VAL A 206 -13.63 -9.88 7.30
N ILE A 207 -12.75 -9.46 6.37
CA ILE A 207 -13.06 -8.47 5.33
C ILE A 207 -14.18 -8.99 4.42
N ALA A 208 -14.11 -10.25 3.99
CA ALA A 208 -15.14 -10.89 3.16
C ALA A 208 -16.48 -10.98 3.89
N HIS A 209 -16.50 -11.26 5.21
CA HIS A 209 -17.71 -11.25 6.02
C HIS A 209 -18.38 -9.87 6.08
N ASP A 210 -17.58 -8.81 6.02
CA ASP A 210 -18.06 -7.43 5.92
C ASP A 210 -18.52 -7.04 4.51
N GLN A 211 -18.56 -8.01 3.59
CA GLN A 211 -18.93 -7.85 2.17
C GLN A 211 -18.03 -6.87 1.40
N CYS A 212 -16.83 -6.63 1.88
CA CYS A 212 -15.80 -5.90 1.17
C CYS A 212 -15.01 -6.86 0.26
N ASN A 213 -14.84 -6.47 -1.00
CA ASN A 213 -13.96 -7.19 -1.91
C ASN A 213 -12.53 -6.65 -1.79
N ILE A 214 -11.54 -7.54 -1.72
CA ILE A 214 -10.12 -7.20 -1.72
C ILE A 214 -9.66 -7.10 -3.17
N ALA A 215 -9.26 -5.92 -3.60
CA ALA A 215 -8.71 -5.67 -4.92
C ALA A 215 -7.22 -6.06 -5.00
N THR A 216 -6.44 -5.63 -4.01
CA THR A 216 -5.03 -6.03 -3.87
C THR A 216 -4.69 -6.29 -2.41
N MET A 217 -3.75 -7.19 -2.19
CA MET A 217 -3.18 -7.43 -0.87
C MET A 217 -1.67 -7.61 -1.01
N PHE A 218 -0.92 -6.76 -0.33
CA PHE A 218 0.53 -6.86 -0.26
C PHE A 218 0.95 -7.06 1.20
N VAL A 219 1.72 -8.10 1.45
CA VAL A 219 2.18 -8.45 2.80
C VAL A 219 3.68 -8.50 2.83
N SER A 220 4.28 -7.81 3.77
CA SER A 220 5.72 -7.83 4.01
C SER A 220 6.02 -8.08 5.49
N ARG A 221 7.16 -8.67 5.78
CA ARG A 221 7.65 -8.93 7.14
C ARG A 221 9.13 -8.61 7.26
N LYS A 222 9.56 -8.20 8.44
CA LYS A 222 11.00 -7.94 8.72
C LYS A 222 11.77 -9.24 8.91
N GLY A 223 11.16 -10.25 9.51
CA GLY A 223 11.75 -11.54 9.79
C GLY A 223 10.69 -12.59 10.10
N ARG A 224 11.11 -13.84 10.28
CA ARG A 224 10.21 -14.93 10.69
C ARG A 224 9.82 -14.74 12.17
N ASN A 225 8.51 -14.79 12.46
CA ASN A 225 7.93 -14.53 13.78
C ASN A 225 8.27 -13.13 14.33
N ASP A 226 8.45 -12.14 13.45
CA ASP A 226 8.72 -10.74 13.76
C ASP A 226 7.52 -9.89 13.30
N ALA A 227 7.70 -8.57 13.22
CA ALA A 227 6.66 -7.68 12.72
C ALA A 227 6.33 -7.95 11.25
N ALA A 228 5.05 -8.01 10.94
CA ALA A 228 4.49 -8.07 9.59
C ALA A 228 3.55 -6.89 9.36
N ARG A 229 3.53 -6.36 8.14
CA ARG A 229 2.61 -5.31 7.73
C ARG A 229 1.85 -5.75 6.49
N GLN A 230 0.52 -5.59 6.54
CA GLN A 230 -0.37 -5.93 5.44
C GLN A 230 -0.97 -4.64 4.89
N PHE A 231 -0.88 -4.44 3.59
CA PHE A 231 -1.51 -3.35 2.85
C PHE A 231 -2.61 -3.96 1.99
N ILE A 232 -3.85 -3.58 2.24
CA ILE A 232 -5.03 -4.20 1.64
C ILE A 232 -5.85 -3.10 1.00
N GLU A 233 -5.94 -3.09 -0.33
CA GLU A 233 -6.84 -2.20 -1.06
C GLU A 233 -8.18 -2.89 -1.30
N MET A 234 -9.28 -2.18 -1.05
CA MET A 234 -10.64 -2.70 -1.07
C MET A 234 -11.55 -1.81 -1.90
N ASP A 235 -12.54 -2.41 -2.56
CA ASP A 235 -13.51 -1.70 -3.41
C ASP A 235 -14.49 -0.83 -2.61
N SER A 236 -14.66 -1.13 -1.32
CA SER A 236 -15.57 -0.41 -0.41
C SER A 236 -14.95 -0.22 0.98
N PRO A 237 -15.43 0.77 1.76
CA PRO A 237 -14.94 0.97 3.12
C PRO A 237 -15.35 -0.20 4.03
N ILE A 238 -14.44 -0.61 4.91
CA ILE A 238 -14.73 -1.58 5.98
C ILE A 238 -15.51 -0.89 7.11
N LYS A 239 -16.41 -1.62 7.78
CA LYS A 239 -17.24 -1.08 8.87
C LYS A 239 -16.43 -0.84 10.14
N GLU A 240 -16.79 0.20 10.90
CA GLU A 240 -16.12 0.51 12.17
C GLU A 240 -16.19 -0.62 13.20
N ILE A 241 -17.29 -1.37 13.23
CA ILE A 241 -17.41 -2.53 14.14
C ILE A 241 -16.37 -3.61 13.81
N THR A 242 -16.09 -3.80 12.53
CA THR A 242 -15.09 -4.75 12.04
C THR A 242 -13.67 -4.28 12.35
N LEU A 243 -13.40 -2.99 12.18
CA LEU A 243 -12.13 -2.39 12.60
C LEU A 243 -11.91 -2.51 14.11
N ALA A 244 -12.96 -2.24 14.91
CA ALA A 244 -12.89 -2.40 16.37
C ALA A 244 -12.61 -3.85 16.78
N TYR A 245 -13.22 -4.81 16.10
CA TYR A 245 -12.95 -6.22 16.31
C TYR A 245 -11.49 -6.60 15.97
N LEU A 246 -11.00 -6.19 14.83
CA LEU A 246 -9.62 -6.47 14.39
C LEU A 246 -8.60 -5.86 15.36
N ARG A 247 -8.85 -4.67 15.91
CA ARG A 247 -7.99 -4.03 16.92
C ARG A 247 -7.88 -4.78 18.25
N GLN A 248 -8.84 -5.66 18.56
CA GLN A 248 -8.84 -6.46 19.80
C GLN A 248 -8.03 -7.76 19.68
N LEU A 249 -7.59 -8.13 18.50
CA LEU A 249 -6.78 -9.33 18.30
C LEU A 249 -5.39 -9.14 18.92
N SER A 250 -4.96 -10.08 19.74
CA SER A 250 -3.73 -9.98 20.54
C SER A 250 -2.45 -9.84 19.69
N TRP A 251 -2.49 -10.30 18.44
CA TRP A 251 -1.39 -10.23 17.47
C TRP A 251 -1.49 -9.05 16.51
N VAL A 252 -2.52 -8.21 16.61
CA VAL A 252 -2.64 -6.95 15.85
C VAL A 252 -2.11 -5.82 16.72
N GLN A 253 -1.07 -5.14 16.22
CA GLN A 253 -0.39 -4.06 16.92
C GLN A 253 -0.95 -2.68 16.54
N GLY A 254 -1.50 -2.54 15.33
CA GLY A 254 -2.07 -1.30 14.85
C GLY A 254 -2.87 -1.47 13.58
N ILE A 255 -3.84 -0.57 13.38
CA ILE A 255 -4.63 -0.50 12.16
C ILE A 255 -4.75 0.96 11.73
N THR A 256 -4.36 1.24 10.48
CA THR A 256 -4.63 2.51 9.82
C THR A 256 -5.61 2.27 8.67
N ASN A 257 -6.74 2.99 8.69
CA ASN A 257 -7.76 2.93 7.63
C ASN A 257 -7.72 4.24 6.84
N ILE A 258 -7.49 4.13 5.53
CA ILE A 258 -7.32 5.24 4.61
C ILE A 258 -8.48 5.21 3.61
N ALA A 259 -9.32 6.25 3.63
CA ALA A 259 -10.28 6.46 2.55
C ALA A 259 -9.56 6.83 1.25
N THR A 260 -10.25 6.71 0.12
CA THR A 260 -9.74 7.15 -1.18
C THR A 260 -9.19 8.58 -1.11
N LEU A 261 -8.16 8.84 -1.89
CA LEU A 261 -7.49 10.16 -1.91
C LEU A 261 -8.10 11.13 -2.93
N ASP A 262 -9.16 10.72 -3.57
CA ASP A 262 -9.89 11.53 -4.56
C ASP A 262 -10.81 12.55 -3.90
#